data_2b830e61cb3ece062522f0798a675c8c
#
_entry.id   2b830e61cb3ece062522f0798a675c8c
#
_cell.length_a   1.000
_cell.length_b   1.000
_cell.length_c   1.000
_cell.angle_alpha   90.00
_cell.angle_beta   90.00
_cell.angle_gamma   90.00
#
_symmetry.space_group_name_H-M   'P 1'
#
loop_
_entity.id
_entity.type
_entity.pdbx_description
1 polymer ?
#
loop_
_entity_poly.entity_id
_entity_poly.type
_entity_poly.pdbx_seq_one_letter_code
_entity_poly.pdbx_strand_id
1 'polypeptide(L)'
;NPHPIPQEHLPWELPRDVDFKPTGTAPLAQSKELLERTEKIFGKGWTPEVDTMDTFVCSSFYSFRYLAEGNTKEFVPKEIDKKWMPVDMYIGGPEHACMHLIYSRFVSMALKDFGYINSDEPYQRLIHQGLITNGGTKMSKSKGNVVSPDAFVDRYGSDVFRMYLMFMGPFEGGGDWSDTGIKGIDRFVQKVWKLLGESETSNAEVSKEVNVKLNQTIKKVTQDIESLHFNTCISALMELMNLVEKQESVNSQLALTVAKLLSPLAPHLAEELWEKLGGEGMVIDAAWPTFDEKLCVSDTIEVAVQINGKLRGTITIDAGAAEADVIAQAKEVPNVATHLEGKEIRKEIYVPGKLVSLVIG
;
A
#
# COMPACT_ATOMS: atom_id res chain seq x y z
N ASN A 1 -41.48 25.65 -15.10
CA ASN A 1 -40.07 25.96 -14.86
C ASN A 1 -39.68 25.47 -13.46
N PRO A 2 -38.52 24.84 -13.25
CA PRO A 2 -38.08 24.48 -11.93
C PRO A 2 -37.83 25.71 -11.04
N HIS A 3 -38.16 25.59 -9.78
CA HIS A 3 -37.89 26.59 -8.75
C HIS A 3 -37.04 25.96 -7.65
N PRO A 4 -35.98 26.62 -7.19
CA PRO A 4 -35.14 26.09 -6.09
C PRO A 4 -35.92 26.14 -4.78
N ILE A 5 -35.66 25.17 -3.91
CA ILE A 5 -36.15 25.20 -2.52
C ILE A 5 -35.52 26.40 -1.81
N PRO A 6 -36.31 27.27 -1.14
CA PRO A 6 -35.77 28.39 -0.39
C PRO A 6 -34.81 27.96 0.71
N GLN A 7 -33.80 28.78 0.96
CA GLN A 7 -32.69 28.40 1.87
C GLN A 7 -33.14 28.06 3.29
N GLU A 8 -34.19 28.72 3.77
CA GLU A 8 -34.79 28.49 5.09
C GLU A 8 -35.43 27.11 5.26
N HIS A 9 -35.64 26.37 4.14
CA HIS A 9 -36.18 25.00 4.14
C HIS A 9 -35.10 23.94 3.90
N LEU A 10 -33.84 24.32 3.91
CA LEU A 10 -32.72 23.36 3.81
C LEU A 10 -32.25 22.95 5.20
N PRO A 11 -31.77 21.70 5.39
CA PRO A 11 -31.60 20.67 4.37
C PRO A 11 -32.94 20.05 3.90
N TRP A 12 -33.05 19.74 2.60
CA TRP A 12 -34.20 19.07 2.03
C TRP A 12 -34.09 17.58 2.21
N GLU A 13 -34.63 17.08 3.32
CA GLU A 13 -34.54 15.67 3.68
C GLU A 13 -35.44 14.77 2.81
N LEU A 14 -34.99 13.54 2.59
CA LEU A 14 -35.83 12.53 1.93
C LEU A 14 -37.05 12.18 2.79
N PRO A 15 -38.23 11.93 2.16
CA PRO A 15 -39.41 11.54 2.89
C PRO A 15 -39.26 10.13 3.48
N ARG A 16 -40.04 9.85 4.53
CA ARG A 16 -40.03 8.55 5.21
C ARG A 16 -41.20 7.63 4.86
N ASP A 17 -42.14 8.12 4.06
CA ASP A 17 -43.39 7.42 3.67
C ASP A 17 -43.28 6.67 2.34
N VAL A 18 -42.05 6.38 1.88
CA VAL A 18 -41.78 5.66 0.63
C VAL A 18 -40.92 4.42 0.84
N ASP A 19 -41.14 3.39 0.02
CA ASP A 19 -40.29 2.21 -0.10
C ASP A 19 -39.40 2.37 -1.34
N PHE A 20 -38.07 2.46 -1.12
CA PHE A 20 -37.08 2.66 -2.18
C PHE A 20 -36.79 1.37 -2.99
N LYS A 21 -37.81 0.58 -3.30
CA LYS A 21 -37.69 -0.57 -4.19
C LYS A 21 -37.88 -0.17 -5.64
N PRO A 22 -37.17 -0.81 -6.59
CA PRO A 22 -37.33 -0.55 -8.01
C PRO A 22 -38.70 -1.06 -8.48
N THR A 23 -39.64 -0.15 -8.71
CA THR A 23 -41.01 -0.43 -9.16
C THR A 23 -41.30 0.04 -10.59
N GLY A 24 -40.25 0.57 -11.28
CA GLY A 24 -40.41 1.15 -12.62
C GLY A 24 -40.88 2.61 -12.63
N THR A 25 -41.19 3.19 -11.45
CA THR A 25 -41.47 4.61 -11.24
C THR A 25 -40.57 5.16 -10.12
N ALA A 26 -40.27 6.46 -10.17
CA ALA A 26 -39.49 7.11 -9.11
C ALA A 26 -40.22 6.93 -7.76
N PRO A 27 -39.56 6.34 -6.73
CA PRO A 27 -40.22 6.10 -5.43
C PRO A 27 -40.77 7.40 -4.80
N LEU A 28 -40.06 8.51 -4.96
CA LEU A 28 -40.46 9.82 -4.42
C LEU A 28 -41.78 10.33 -5.02
N ALA A 29 -42.15 9.91 -6.22
CA ALA A 29 -43.43 10.26 -6.84
C ALA A 29 -44.66 9.73 -6.05
N GLN A 30 -44.44 8.75 -5.18
CA GLN A 30 -45.49 8.15 -4.35
C GLN A 30 -45.59 8.79 -2.94
N SER A 31 -44.68 9.69 -2.59
CA SER A 31 -44.62 10.33 -1.27
C SER A 31 -45.69 11.42 -1.13
N LYS A 32 -46.61 11.19 -0.21
CA LYS A 32 -47.57 12.21 0.22
C LYS A 32 -46.89 13.28 1.06
N GLU A 33 -45.96 12.89 1.93
CA GLU A 33 -45.15 13.78 2.77
C GLU A 33 -44.42 14.82 1.92
N LEU A 34 -43.75 14.37 0.85
CA LEU A 34 -42.99 15.24 -0.05
C LEU A 34 -43.91 16.25 -0.80
N LEU A 35 -45.05 15.76 -1.29
CA LEU A 35 -46.03 16.60 -1.95
C LEU A 35 -46.61 17.67 -1.00
N GLU A 36 -47.08 17.28 0.20
CA GLU A 36 -47.64 18.18 1.19
C GLU A 36 -46.62 19.23 1.62
N ARG A 37 -45.38 18.84 1.83
CA ARG A 37 -44.27 19.74 2.17
C ARG A 37 -44.03 20.77 1.04
N THR A 38 -44.07 20.31 -0.22
CA THR A 38 -43.89 21.16 -1.39
C THR A 38 -45.06 22.14 -1.53
N GLU A 39 -46.31 21.69 -1.41
CA GLU A 39 -47.50 22.56 -1.47
C GLU A 39 -47.56 23.58 -0.33
N LYS A 40 -47.03 23.23 0.85
CA LYS A 40 -46.92 24.15 1.98
C LYS A 40 -46.00 25.35 1.68
N ILE A 41 -44.94 25.15 0.91
CA ILE A 41 -43.94 26.18 0.59
C ILE A 41 -44.37 27.00 -0.61
N PHE A 42 -44.83 26.36 -1.67
CA PHE A 42 -45.08 26.99 -2.98
C PHE A 42 -46.54 27.19 -3.30
N GLY A 43 -47.44 26.56 -2.54
CA GLY A 43 -48.87 26.61 -2.79
C GLY A 43 -49.42 25.33 -3.45
N LYS A 44 -50.75 25.20 -3.39
CA LYS A 44 -51.45 24.03 -3.93
C LYS A 44 -51.25 23.89 -5.45
N GLY A 45 -50.96 22.67 -5.87
CA GLY A 45 -50.76 22.33 -7.29
C GLY A 45 -49.30 22.36 -7.73
N TRP A 46 -48.38 22.72 -6.83
CA TRP A 46 -46.95 22.53 -7.07
C TRP A 46 -46.56 21.06 -6.84
N THR A 47 -45.67 20.54 -7.69
CA THR A 47 -45.15 19.19 -7.58
C THR A 47 -43.66 19.22 -7.29
N PRO A 48 -43.18 18.32 -6.39
CA PRO A 48 -41.75 18.20 -6.13
C PRO A 48 -41.02 17.54 -7.31
N GLU A 49 -39.70 17.79 -7.40
CA GLU A 49 -38.80 16.92 -8.15
C GLU A 49 -38.79 15.56 -7.47
N VAL A 50 -38.92 14.51 -8.26
CA VAL A 50 -39.03 13.13 -7.77
C VAL A 50 -37.80 12.26 -8.08
N ASP A 51 -36.90 12.75 -8.91
CA ASP A 51 -35.61 12.10 -9.15
C ASP A 51 -34.60 12.55 -8.09
N THR A 52 -33.76 11.61 -7.66
CA THR A 52 -32.61 11.92 -6.80
C THR A 52 -31.42 12.29 -7.66
N MET A 53 -30.50 13.05 -7.11
CA MET A 53 -29.23 13.31 -7.77
C MET A 53 -28.47 12.00 -7.97
N ASP A 54 -27.61 11.96 -9.02
CA ASP A 54 -26.74 10.84 -9.31
C ASP A 54 -25.85 10.49 -8.11
N THR A 55 -25.53 9.22 -7.97
CA THR A 55 -24.76 8.65 -6.85
C THR A 55 -23.43 9.37 -6.64
N PHE A 56 -22.79 9.85 -7.73
CA PHE A 56 -21.46 10.45 -7.65
C PHE A 56 -21.46 11.96 -7.41
N VAL A 57 -22.62 12.63 -7.34
CA VAL A 57 -22.67 14.09 -7.11
C VAL A 57 -22.07 14.46 -5.76
N CYS A 58 -22.52 13.85 -4.67
CA CYS A 58 -21.98 14.15 -3.34
C CYS A 58 -20.50 13.79 -3.20
N SER A 59 -20.09 12.66 -3.75
CA SER A 59 -18.69 12.22 -3.72
C SER A 59 -17.76 13.05 -4.61
N SER A 60 -18.30 13.86 -5.52
CA SER A 60 -17.50 14.67 -6.43
C SER A 60 -16.78 15.86 -5.77
N PHE A 61 -17.22 16.25 -4.57
CA PHE A 61 -16.67 17.43 -3.87
C PHE A 61 -16.33 17.16 -2.40
N TYR A 62 -16.38 15.93 -1.94
CA TYR A 62 -16.19 15.59 -0.53
C TYR A 62 -14.82 16.03 0.02
N SER A 63 -13.76 15.96 -0.80
CA SER A 63 -12.41 16.34 -0.41
C SER A 63 -12.31 17.83 0.00
N PHE A 64 -13.03 18.71 -0.69
CA PHE A 64 -13.13 20.11 -0.31
C PHE A 64 -13.92 20.30 1.00
N ARG A 65 -14.98 19.52 1.20
CA ARG A 65 -15.79 19.61 2.42
C ARG A 65 -15.07 19.08 3.65
N TYR A 66 -14.15 18.15 3.53
CA TYR A 66 -13.28 17.72 4.62
C TYR A 66 -12.41 18.89 5.14
N LEU A 67 -11.95 19.75 4.25
CA LEU A 67 -11.18 20.95 4.61
C LEU A 67 -12.03 22.04 5.27
N ALA A 68 -13.35 21.92 5.21
CA ALA A 68 -14.30 22.88 5.75
C ALA A 68 -15.12 22.33 6.92
N GLU A 69 -14.59 21.35 7.66
CA GLU A 69 -15.27 20.77 8.80
C GLU A 69 -15.76 21.85 9.79
N GLY A 70 -17.03 21.74 10.19
CA GLY A 70 -17.68 22.72 11.06
C GLY A 70 -18.01 24.07 10.43
N ASN A 71 -17.56 24.36 9.22
CA ASN A 71 -17.90 25.60 8.50
C ASN A 71 -19.18 25.40 7.68
N THR A 72 -20.25 26.11 8.09
CA THR A 72 -21.56 26.11 7.40
C THR A 72 -21.80 27.36 6.54
N LYS A 73 -20.87 28.34 6.56
CA LYS A 73 -21.01 29.61 5.86
C LYS A 73 -20.40 29.61 4.47
N GLU A 74 -19.32 28.84 4.29
CA GLU A 74 -18.57 28.78 3.04
C GLU A 74 -18.47 27.33 2.57
N PHE A 75 -18.36 27.13 1.26
CA PHE A 75 -18.10 25.80 0.69
C PHE A 75 -16.77 25.23 1.18
N VAL A 76 -15.72 26.03 1.06
CA VAL A 76 -14.39 25.81 1.66
C VAL A 76 -13.73 27.19 1.84
N PRO A 77 -13.04 27.46 2.97
CA PRO A 77 -12.30 28.70 3.14
C PRO A 77 -11.17 28.80 2.10
N LYS A 78 -11.11 29.91 1.36
CA LYS A 78 -10.17 30.09 0.23
C LYS A 78 -8.70 29.88 0.59
N GLU A 79 -8.29 30.31 1.78
CA GLU A 79 -6.91 30.14 2.24
C GLU A 79 -6.58 28.68 2.57
N ILE A 80 -7.56 27.90 3.04
CA ILE A 80 -7.40 26.48 3.31
C ILE A 80 -7.35 25.71 1.99
N ASP A 81 -8.28 26.02 1.07
CA ASP A 81 -8.27 25.45 -0.29
C ASP A 81 -6.93 25.68 -0.98
N LYS A 82 -6.43 26.92 -0.98
CA LYS A 82 -5.13 27.27 -1.58
C LYS A 82 -3.95 26.53 -0.97
N LYS A 83 -4.01 26.18 0.31
CA LYS A 83 -2.94 25.48 1.03
C LYS A 83 -2.96 23.98 0.79
N TRP A 84 -4.15 23.37 0.72
CA TRP A 84 -4.33 21.93 0.75
C TRP A 84 -4.77 21.29 -0.57
N MET A 85 -5.26 22.11 -1.51
CA MET A 85 -5.72 21.63 -2.81
C MET A 85 -4.79 22.10 -3.94
N PRO A 86 -4.66 21.32 -5.00
CA PRO A 86 -5.22 19.99 -5.23
C PRO A 86 -4.57 18.91 -4.34
N VAL A 87 -5.29 17.80 -4.11
CA VAL A 87 -4.78 16.64 -3.35
C VAL A 87 -3.53 16.09 -4.02
N ASP A 88 -2.45 15.85 -3.26
CA ASP A 88 -1.15 15.41 -3.80
C ASP A 88 -1.23 14.04 -4.47
N MET A 89 -1.91 13.08 -3.83
CA MET A 89 -2.03 11.71 -4.34
C MET A 89 -3.45 11.17 -4.08
N TYR A 90 -4.10 10.73 -5.13
CA TYR A 90 -5.42 10.12 -5.07
C TYR A 90 -5.37 8.65 -5.50
N ILE A 91 -5.89 7.77 -4.67
CA ILE A 91 -5.81 6.32 -4.89
C ILE A 91 -7.23 5.78 -5.05
N GLY A 92 -7.48 5.04 -6.13
CA GLY A 92 -8.79 4.47 -6.40
C GLY A 92 -8.78 3.43 -7.51
N GLY A 93 -9.88 2.66 -7.61
CA GLY A 93 -10.03 1.66 -8.66
C GLY A 93 -10.11 2.26 -10.06
N PRO A 94 -9.60 1.57 -11.10
CA PRO A 94 -9.59 2.07 -12.47
C PRO A 94 -11.00 2.27 -13.05
N GLU A 95 -12.03 1.59 -12.53
CA GLU A 95 -13.43 1.76 -12.91
C GLU A 95 -13.95 3.17 -12.64
N HIS A 96 -13.39 3.86 -11.66
CA HIS A 96 -13.78 5.24 -11.32
C HIS A 96 -13.29 6.28 -12.32
N ALA A 97 -12.41 5.92 -13.25
CA ALA A 97 -11.99 6.83 -14.33
C ALA A 97 -13.16 7.35 -15.16
N CYS A 98 -14.18 6.49 -15.41
CA CYS A 98 -15.40 6.86 -16.13
C CYS A 98 -16.63 7.10 -15.24
N MET A 99 -16.47 7.14 -13.93
CA MET A 99 -17.53 7.39 -12.96
C MET A 99 -17.16 8.55 -12.04
N HIS A 100 -16.77 8.29 -10.81
CA HIS A 100 -16.45 9.29 -9.79
C HIS A 100 -15.45 10.37 -10.27
N LEU A 101 -14.39 10.00 -11.00
CA LEU A 101 -13.36 10.94 -11.42
C LEU A 101 -13.87 11.95 -12.45
N ILE A 102 -14.75 11.55 -13.38
CA ILE A 102 -15.38 12.47 -14.34
C ILE A 102 -16.22 13.49 -13.58
N TYR A 103 -17.06 13.04 -12.64
CA TYR A 103 -17.88 13.92 -11.81
C TYR A 103 -17.02 14.88 -10.98
N SER A 104 -16.00 14.37 -10.30
CA SER A 104 -15.12 15.16 -9.45
C SER A 104 -14.40 16.26 -10.23
N ARG A 105 -13.86 15.95 -11.40
CA ARG A 105 -13.18 16.91 -12.27
C ARG A 105 -14.16 17.94 -12.83
N PHE A 106 -15.32 17.49 -13.33
CA PHE A 106 -16.35 18.40 -13.85
C PHE A 106 -16.84 19.37 -12.78
N VAL A 107 -17.16 18.86 -11.58
CA VAL A 107 -17.62 19.71 -10.47
C VAL A 107 -16.54 20.68 -10.02
N SER A 108 -15.26 20.26 -9.99
CA SER A 108 -14.16 21.18 -9.67
C SER A 108 -14.02 22.30 -10.69
N MET A 109 -14.11 22.01 -11.99
CA MET A 109 -14.11 23.04 -13.04
C MET A 109 -15.25 24.05 -12.83
N ALA A 110 -16.48 23.55 -12.60
CA ALA A 110 -17.63 24.40 -12.36
C ALA A 110 -17.49 25.27 -11.09
N LEU A 111 -17.03 24.68 -9.99
CA LEU A 111 -16.81 25.41 -8.73
C LEU A 111 -15.72 26.47 -8.86
N LYS A 112 -14.68 26.21 -9.66
CA LYS A 112 -13.66 27.22 -9.99
C LYS A 112 -14.25 28.37 -10.82
N ASP A 113 -15.02 28.06 -11.86
CA ASP A 113 -15.67 29.04 -12.70
C ASP A 113 -16.61 29.96 -11.90
N PHE A 114 -17.30 29.42 -10.89
CA PHE A 114 -18.12 30.16 -9.95
C PHE A 114 -17.33 30.86 -8.84
N GLY A 115 -16.02 30.67 -8.76
CA GLY A 115 -15.13 31.34 -7.80
C GLY A 115 -15.18 30.75 -6.38
N TYR A 116 -15.66 29.51 -6.20
CA TYR A 116 -15.70 28.85 -4.91
C TYR A 116 -14.36 28.21 -4.52
N ILE A 117 -13.57 27.76 -5.49
CA ILE A 117 -12.27 27.10 -5.29
C ILE A 117 -11.20 27.66 -6.21
N ASN A 118 -9.93 27.33 -5.98
CA ASN A 118 -8.79 27.87 -6.70
C ASN A 118 -8.32 26.99 -7.89
N SER A 119 -8.52 25.66 -7.82
CA SER A 119 -8.03 24.70 -8.81
C SER A 119 -9.16 24.06 -9.62
N ASP A 120 -8.96 23.86 -10.92
CA ASP A 120 -9.87 23.13 -11.82
C ASP A 120 -9.63 21.61 -11.75
N GLU A 121 -8.43 21.17 -11.36
CA GLU A 121 -8.13 19.76 -11.14
C GLU A 121 -8.06 19.48 -9.64
N PRO A 122 -8.88 18.53 -9.12
CA PRO A 122 -8.92 18.23 -7.69
C PRO A 122 -7.74 17.36 -7.21
N TYR A 123 -7.03 16.66 -8.10
CA TYR A 123 -5.97 15.71 -7.79
C TYR A 123 -4.73 15.96 -8.66
N GLN A 124 -3.52 15.99 -8.04
CA GLN A 124 -2.25 16.15 -8.77
C GLN A 124 -1.80 14.83 -9.42
N ARG A 125 -1.93 13.74 -8.66
CA ARG A 125 -1.49 12.41 -9.07
C ARG A 125 -2.58 11.39 -8.78
N LEU A 126 -2.87 10.54 -9.78
CA LEU A 126 -3.79 9.42 -9.65
C LEU A 126 -3.02 8.12 -9.69
N ILE A 127 -3.33 7.21 -8.76
CA ILE A 127 -2.78 5.87 -8.73
C ILE A 127 -3.93 4.86 -8.68
N HIS A 128 -3.91 3.90 -9.58
CA HIS A 128 -4.85 2.80 -9.55
C HIS A 128 -4.24 1.60 -8.83
N GLN A 129 -4.83 1.20 -7.71
CA GLN A 129 -4.48 -0.07 -7.08
C GLN A 129 -4.95 -1.24 -7.93
N GLY A 130 -4.17 -2.33 -7.89
CA GLY A 130 -4.56 -3.59 -8.52
C GLY A 130 -5.73 -4.27 -7.83
N LEU A 131 -6.38 -5.18 -8.53
CA LEU A 131 -7.48 -5.97 -7.99
C LEU A 131 -6.93 -7.17 -7.20
N ILE A 132 -7.59 -7.47 -6.08
CA ILE A 132 -7.41 -8.75 -5.40
C ILE A 132 -8.44 -9.71 -5.96
N THR A 133 -7.95 -10.80 -6.55
CA THR A 133 -8.76 -11.89 -7.10
C THR A 133 -8.84 -13.05 -6.11
N ASN A 134 -9.76 -13.97 -6.34
CA ASN A 134 -9.84 -15.23 -5.61
C ASN A 134 -9.99 -16.36 -6.64
N GLY A 135 -8.94 -17.21 -6.74
CA GLY A 135 -8.83 -18.22 -7.77
C GLY A 135 -8.76 -17.61 -9.18
N GLY A 136 -8.00 -16.53 -9.34
CA GLY A 136 -7.82 -15.80 -10.61
C GLY A 136 -9.06 -15.03 -11.07
N THR A 137 -10.12 -14.95 -10.25
CA THR A 137 -11.39 -14.31 -10.63
C THR A 137 -11.70 -13.12 -9.73
N LYS A 138 -12.16 -12.01 -10.32
CA LYS A 138 -12.62 -10.83 -9.55
C LYS A 138 -13.68 -11.24 -8.52
N MET A 139 -13.49 -10.83 -7.28
CA MET A 139 -14.45 -11.07 -6.19
C MET A 139 -15.77 -10.35 -6.44
N SER A 140 -16.88 -11.06 -6.25
CA SER A 140 -18.20 -10.46 -6.27
C SER A 140 -19.18 -11.23 -5.40
N LYS A 141 -20.16 -10.53 -4.79
CA LYS A 141 -21.19 -11.15 -3.96
C LYS A 141 -22.02 -12.17 -4.76
N SER A 142 -22.31 -11.88 -6.04
CA SER A 142 -23.08 -12.78 -6.91
C SER A 142 -22.37 -14.10 -7.24
N LYS A 143 -21.03 -14.12 -7.18
CA LYS A 143 -20.24 -15.34 -7.40
C LYS A 143 -19.93 -16.11 -6.10
N GLY A 144 -20.24 -15.53 -4.93
CA GLY A 144 -19.97 -16.17 -3.64
C GLY A 144 -18.48 -16.34 -3.32
N ASN A 145 -17.56 -15.65 -4.05
CA ASN A 145 -16.12 -15.78 -3.90
C ASN A 145 -15.49 -14.61 -3.14
N VAL A 146 -16.29 -13.83 -2.42
CA VAL A 146 -15.83 -12.70 -1.61
C VAL A 146 -15.18 -13.24 -0.33
N VAL A 147 -14.01 -12.71 -0.01
CA VAL A 147 -13.30 -12.96 1.24
C VAL A 147 -13.61 -11.81 2.20
N SER A 148 -14.21 -12.12 3.38
CA SER A 148 -14.39 -11.11 4.42
C SER A 148 -13.10 -10.95 5.22
N PRO A 149 -12.65 -9.70 5.47
CA PRO A 149 -11.52 -9.42 6.33
C PRO A 149 -11.69 -9.93 7.76
N ASP A 150 -12.92 -9.86 8.31
CA ASP A 150 -13.21 -10.07 9.73
C ASP A 150 -12.65 -11.39 10.28
N ALA A 151 -12.93 -12.50 9.60
CA ALA A 151 -12.45 -13.81 10.02
C ALA A 151 -10.92 -13.94 10.09
N PHE A 152 -10.20 -13.18 9.23
CA PHE A 152 -8.74 -13.17 9.21
C PHE A 152 -8.18 -12.23 10.26
N VAL A 153 -8.81 -11.07 10.46
CA VAL A 153 -8.45 -10.11 11.51
C VAL A 153 -8.67 -10.72 12.88
N ASP A 154 -9.81 -11.39 13.11
CA ASP A 154 -10.11 -12.08 14.37
C ASP A 154 -9.09 -13.20 14.68
N ARG A 155 -8.61 -13.88 13.65
CA ARG A 155 -7.69 -15.00 13.82
C ARG A 155 -6.23 -14.60 13.92
N TYR A 156 -5.77 -13.65 13.10
CA TYR A 156 -4.36 -13.32 12.93
C TYR A 156 -4.00 -11.92 13.41
N GLY A 157 -4.98 -11.08 13.68
CA GLY A 157 -4.79 -9.66 13.97
C GLY A 157 -4.73 -8.78 12.72
N SER A 158 -4.97 -7.49 12.91
CA SER A 158 -5.02 -6.51 11.84
C SER A 158 -3.67 -6.30 11.15
N ASP A 159 -2.57 -6.34 11.89
CA ASP A 159 -1.22 -6.12 11.34
C ASP A 159 -0.80 -7.23 10.39
N VAL A 160 -1.05 -8.50 10.75
CA VAL A 160 -0.78 -9.64 9.86
C VAL A 160 -1.63 -9.55 8.61
N PHE A 161 -2.91 -9.19 8.74
CA PHE A 161 -3.80 -9.02 7.60
C PHE A 161 -3.35 -7.88 6.67
N ARG A 162 -3.01 -6.71 7.23
CA ARG A 162 -2.47 -5.56 6.48
C ARG A 162 -1.19 -5.92 5.72
N MET A 163 -0.22 -6.50 6.43
CA MET A 163 1.05 -6.90 5.81
C MET A 163 0.85 -7.96 4.73
N TYR A 164 -0.11 -8.87 4.90
CA TYR A 164 -0.42 -9.87 3.88
C TYR A 164 -0.97 -9.23 2.60
N LEU A 165 -1.90 -8.27 2.71
CA LEU A 165 -2.40 -7.53 1.55
C LEU A 165 -1.28 -6.78 0.82
N MET A 166 -0.36 -6.18 1.58
CA MET A 166 0.80 -5.47 1.03
C MET A 166 1.83 -6.40 0.37
N PHE A 167 1.98 -7.63 0.89
CA PHE A 167 2.96 -8.60 0.40
C PHE A 167 2.50 -9.39 -0.82
N MET A 168 1.21 -9.49 -1.06
CA MET A 168 0.59 -10.36 -2.06
C MET A 168 1.06 -10.10 -3.49
N GLY A 169 1.43 -8.85 -3.80
CA GLY A 169 1.91 -8.45 -5.11
C GLY A 169 2.24 -6.95 -5.19
N PRO A 170 2.69 -6.48 -6.36
CA PRO A 170 2.86 -5.05 -6.60
C PRO A 170 1.54 -4.30 -6.40
N PHE A 171 1.60 -3.11 -5.81
CA PHE A 171 0.41 -2.33 -5.46
C PHE A 171 -0.54 -2.09 -6.66
N GLU A 172 0.02 -1.74 -7.81
CA GLU A 172 -0.77 -1.52 -9.03
C GLU A 172 -1.17 -2.83 -9.74
N GLY A 173 -0.43 -3.92 -9.50
CA GLY A 173 -0.70 -5.24 -10.10
C GLY A 173 -1.78 -6.05 -9.37
N GLY A 174 -1.96 -5.78 -8.08
CA GLY A 174 -2.83 -6.59 -7.24
C GLY A 174 -2.26 -7.98 -6.93
N GLY A 175 -3.12 -8.94 -6.63
CA GLY A 175 -2.71 -10.30 -6.32
C GLY A 175 -3.89 -11.27 -6.27
N ASP A 176 -3.58 -12.56 -6.12
CA ASP A 176 -4.59 -13.58 -5.92
C ASP A 176 -4.63 -14.02 -4.46
N TRP A 177 -5.82 -14.03 -3.88
CA TRP A 177 -6.01 -14.38 -2.47
C TRP A 177 -5.65 -15.84 -2.21
N SER A 178 -4.94 -16.10 -1.12
CA SER A 178 -4.60 -17.44 -0.66
C SER A 178 -4.74 -17.56 0.85
N ASP A 179 -5.63 -18.42 1.32
CA ASP A 179 -5.82 -18.68 2.75
C ASP A 179 -4.56 -19.25 3.44
N THR A 180 -3.64 -19.80 2.67
CA THR A 180 -2.37 -20.33 3.18
C THR A 180 -1.25 -19.30 3.12
N GLY A 181 -1.31 -18.31 2.24
CA GLY A 181 -0.29 -17.28 2.06
C GLY A 181 -0.11 -16.41 3.29
N ILE A 182 -1.22 -16.07 3.98
CA ILE A 182 -1.20 -15.26 5.20
C ILE A 182 -0.37 -15.88 6.33
N LYS A 183 -0.28 -17.22 6.38
CA LYS A 183 0.54 -17.94 7.39
C LYS A 183 2.03 -17.63 7.29
N GLY A 184 2.51 -17.22 6.11
CA GLY A 184 3.89 -16.81 5.92
C GLY A 184 4.17 -15.48 6.66
N ILE A 185 3.25 -14.54 6.55
CA ILE A 185 3.33 -13.25 7.25
C ILE A 185 3.14 -13.43 8.76
N ASP A 186 2.18 -14.26 9.17
CA ASP A 186 1.98 -14.59 10.59
C ASP A 186 3.28 -15.10 11.23
N ARG A 187 3.94 -16.07 10.59
CA ARG A 187 5.24 -16.57 11.07
C ARG A 187 6.32 -15.48 11.11
N PHE A 188 6.31 -14.56 10.17
CA PHE A 188 7.25 -13.44 10.19
C PHE A 188 6.98 -12.50 11.36
N VAL A 189 5.73 -12.11 11.62
CA VAL A 189 5.32 -11.29 12.76
C VAL A 189 5.70 -11.97 14.08
N GLN A 190 5.42 -13.26 14.23
CA GLN A 190 5.81 -14.06 15.40
C GLN A 190 7.34 -14.10 15.59
N LYS A 191 8.10 -14.24 14.49
CA LYS A 191 9.59 -14.18 14.54
C LYS A 191 10.05 -12.81 15.04
N VAL A 192 9.51 -11.72 14.49
CA VAL A 192 9.87 -10.36 14.91
C VAL A 192 9.58 -10.18 16.40
N TRP A 193 8.39 -10.55 16.85
CA TRP A 193 8.03 -10.48 18.26
C TRP A 193 8.96 -11.27 19.16
N LYS A 194 9.23 -12.52 18.80
CA LYS A 194 10.15 -13.37 19.56
C LYS A 194 11.55 -12.77 19.68
N LEU A 195 12.11 -12.26 18.58
CA LEU A 195 13.48 -11.75 18.54
C LEU A 195 13.62 -10.39 19.21
N LEU A 196 12.66 -9.47 19.02
CA LEU A 196 12.77 -8.10 19.47
C LEU A 196 11.96 -7.81 20.75
N GLY A 197 10.86 -8.51 20.96
CA GLY A 197 9.94 -8.28 22.05
C GLY A 197 10.14 -9.20 23.25
N GLU A 198 10.57 -10.45 23.05
CA GLU A 198 10.74 -11.43 24.14
C GLU A 198 12.19 -11.65 24.52
N SER A 199 13.15 -11.44 23.60
CA SER A 199 14.57 -11.60 23.90
C SER A 199 15.11 -10.36 24.62
N GLU A 200 16.09 -10.58 25.52
CA GLU A 200 16.85 -9.49 26.09
C GLU A 200 17.69 -8.81 24.99
N THR A 201 17.56 -7.50 24.88
CA THR A 201 18.39 -6.71 24.00
C THR A 201 19.63 -6.22 24.74
N SER A 202 20.71 -5.99 24.01
CA SER A 202 21.98 -5.57 24.57
C SER A 202 22.55 -4.36 23.82
N ASN A 203 23.56 -3.72 24.39
CA ASN A 203 24.33 -2.69 23.69
C ASN A 203 25.56 -3.30 22.97
N ALA A 204 25.56 -4.62 22.73
CA ALA A 204 26.63 -5.26 21.98
C ALA A 204 26.76 -4.65 20.57
N GLU A 205 27.96 -4.61 20.07
CA GLU A 205 28.25 -4.10 18.74
C GLU A 205 27.58 -4.97 17.67
N VAL A 206 26.93 -4.36 16.69
CA VAL A 206 26.30 -5.04 15.59
C VAL A 206 27.37 -5.57 14.64
N SER A 207 27.29 -6.84 14.24
CA SER A 207 28.24 -7.40 13.25
C SER A 207 28.24 -6.59 11.95
N LYS A 208 29.40 -6.54 11.27
CA LYS A 208 29.53 -5.78 10.00
C LYS A 208 28.46 -6.19 8.99
N GLU A 209 28.19 -7.48 8.85
CA GLU A 209 27.19 -8.02 7.93
C GLU A 209 25.78 -7.50 8.25
N VAL A 210 25.39 -7.57 9.53
CA VAL A 210 24.07 -7.07 9.97
C VAL A 210 23.97 -5.55 9.81
N ASN A 211 25.04 -4.81 10.10
CA ASN A 211 25.06 -3.36 9.94
C ASN A 211 24.93 -2.92 8.48
N VAL A 212 25.64 -3.57 7.56
CA VAL A 212 25.47 -3.37 6.12
C VAL A 212 24.03 -3.66 5.70
N LYS A 213 23.48 -4.82 6.11
CA LYS A 213 22.10 -5.19 5.77
C LYS A 213 21.07 -4.23 6.38
N LEU A 214 21.29 -3.74 7.58
CA LEU A 214 20.41 -2.74 8.21
C LEU A 214 20.37 -1.45 7.37
N ASN A 215 21.52 -0.91 6.97
CA ASN A 215 21.56 0.30 6.14
C ASN A 215 20.92 0.09 4.76
N GLN A 216 21.17 -1.05 4.12
CA GLN A 216 20.49 -1.44 2.88
C GLN A 216 18.97 -1.54 3.07
N THR A 217 18.52 -2.10 4.19
CA THR A 217 17.10 -2.25 4.50
C THR A 217 16.43 -0.90 4.75
N ILE A 218 17.07 0.00 5.52
CA ILE A 218 16.56 1.37 5.74
C ILE A 218 16.39 2.08 4.39
N LYS A 219 17.45 2.07 3.56
CA LYS A 219 17.42 2.67 2.21
C LYS A 219 16.30 2.08 1.37
N LYS A 220 16.23 0.74 1.29
CA LYS A 220 15.23 0.03 0.47
C LYS A 220 13.82 0.31 0.92
N VAL A 221 13.53 0.21 2.21
CA VAL A 221 12.18 0.46 2.76
C VAL A 221 11.76 1.91 2.53
N THR A 222 12.68 2.87 2.72
CA THR A 222 12.40 4.29 2.46
C THR A 222 11.97 4.52 1.01
N GLN A 223 12.76 4.04 0.06
CA GLN A 223 12.48 4.20 -1.37
C GLN A 223 11.21 3.45 -1.82
N ASP A 224 11.00 2.26 -1.27
CA ASP A 224 9.86 1.43 -1.62
C ASP A 224 8.54 1.99 -1.10
N ILE A 225 8.52 2.60 0.10
CA ILE A 225 7.33 3.29 0.62
C ILE A 225 6.98 4.47 -0.28
N GLU A 226 7.94 5.30 -0.66
CA GLU A 226 7.72 6.44 -1.57
C GLU A 226 7.16 6.00 -2.93
N SER A 227 7.57 4.81 -3.39
CA SER A 227 7.17 4.22 -4.67
C SER A 227 6.00 3.24 -4.58
N LEU A 228 5.41 3.05 -3.39
CA LEU A 228 4.32 2.10 -3.11
C LEU A 228 4.69 0.62 -3.39
N HIS A 229 5.96 0.27 -3.27
CA HIS A 229 6.46 -1.11 -3.43
C HIS A 229 6.44 -1.86 -2.08
N PHE A 230 5.31 -1.92 -1.42
CA PHE A 230 5.18 -2.49 -0.07
C PHE A 230 5.61 -3.96 0.04
N ASN A 231 5.41 -4.75 -1.01
CA ASN A 231 5.81 -6.14 -1.04
C ASN A 231 7.33 -6.31 -0.90
N THR A 232 8.12 -5.43 -1.50
CA THR A 232 9.59 -5.45 -1.38
C THR A 232 10.09 -4.82 -0.09
N CYS A 233 9.34 -3.90 0.54
CA CYS A 233 9.60 -3.47 1.91
C CYS A 233 9.59 -4.67 2.88
N ILE A 234 8.53 -5.48 2.81
CA ILE A 234 8.36 -6.63 3.70
C ILE A 234 9.43 -7.67 3.45
N SER A 235 9.77 -7.95 2.18
CA SER A 235 10.87 -8.86 1.85
C SER A 235 12.21 -8.40 2.42
N ALA A 236 12.54 -7.10 2.31
CA ALA A 236 13.78 -6.55 2.86
C ALA A 236 13.86 -6.70 4.39
N LEU A 237 12.73 -6.48 5.08
CA LEU A 237 12.63 -6.70 6.53
C LEU A 237 12.78 -8.19 6.89
N MET A 238 12.17 -9.09 6.11
CA MET A 238 12.33 -10.55 6.30
C MET A 238 13.79 -10.96 6.17
N GLU A 239 14.51 -10.47 5.16
CA GLU A 239 15.94 -10.76 4.95
C GLU A 239 16.79 -10.23 6.11
N LEU A 240 16.54 -9.00 6.58
CA LEU A 240 17.24 -8.45 7.75
C LEU A 240 17.00 -9.32 8.99
N MET A 241 15.76 -9.69 9.28
CA MET A 241 15.42 -10.49 10.46
C MET A 241 15.97 -11.91 10.39
N ASN A 242 16.19 -12.47 9.19
CA ASN A 242 16.88 -13.75 9.03
C ASN A 242 18.38 -13.67 9.41
N LEU A 243 19.01 -12.52 9.24
CA LEU A 243 20.40 -12.29 9.71
C LEU A 243 20.45 -12.01 11.19
N VAL A 244 19.51 -11.21 11.72
CA VAL A 244 19.41 -10.91 13.15
C VAL A 244 19.19 -12.18 13.97
N GLU A 245 18.39 -13.12 13.49
CA GLU A 245 18.13 -14.41 14.15
C GLU A 245 19.40 -15.26 14.36
N LYS A 246 20.44 -15.06 13.55
CA LYS A 246 21.71 -15.77 13.66
C LYS A 246 22.70 -15.16 14.65
N GLN A 247 22.38 -13.97 15.18
CA GLN A 247 23.24 -13.30 16.15
C GLN A 247 23.03 -13.88 17.56
N GLU A 248 24.07 -13.84 18.38
CA GLU A 248 24.00 -14.29 19.79
C GLU A 248 23.09 -13.40 20.65
N SER A 249 23.04 -12.11 20.33
CA SER A 249 22.17 -11.13 21.00
C SER A 249 21.67 -10.08 20.02
N VAL A 250 20.56 -9.44 20.33
CA VAL A 250 19.99 -8.38 19.53
C VAL A 250 20.42 -7.02 20.09
N ASN A 251 20.96 -6.17 19.23
CA ASN A 251 21.31 -4.80 19.62
C ASN A 251 20.04 -3.94 19.81
N SER A 252 19.96 -3.21 20.92
CA SER A 252 18.79 -2.38 21.28
C SER A 252 18.49 -1.29 20.25
N GLN A 253 19.53 -0.61 19.71
CA GLN A 253 19.32 0.43 18.70
C GLN A 253 18.84 -0.13 17.35
N LEU A 254 19.35 -1.30 16.98
CA LEU A 254 18.84 -2.03 15.80
C LEU A 254 17.35 -2.38 15.99
N ALA A 255 16.96 -2.90 17.15
CA ALA A 255 15.58 -3.26 17.47
C ALA A 255 14.64 -2.06 17.37
N LEU A 256 15.02 -0.91 17.96
CA LEU A 256 14.28 0.35 17.83
C LEU A 256 14.17 0.82 16.36
N THR A 257 15.23 0.65 15.58
CA THR A 257 15.22 0.99 14.16
C THR A 257 14.23 0.11 13.38
N VAL A 258 14.22 -1.19 13.67
CA VAL A 258 13.26 -2.11 13.04
C VAL A 258 11.83 -1.77 13.41
N ALA A 259 11.54 -1.40 14.67
CA ALA A 259 10.21 -0.93 15.08
C ALA A 259 9.74 0.28 14.25
N LYS A 260 10.62 1.27 14.02
CA LYS A 260 10.32 2.41 13.14
C LYS A 260 9.99 1.99 11.71
N LEU A 261 10.79 1.09 11.13
CA LEU A 261 10.56 0.60 9.76
C LEU A 261 9.27 -0.22 9.61
N LEU A 262 8.84 -0.88 10.69
CA LEU A 262 7.59 -1.64 10.74
C LEU A 262 6.36 -0.75 10.91
N SER A 263 6.48 0.44 11.49
CA SER A 263 5.32 1.25 11.88
C SER A 263 4.32 1.54 10.76
N PRO A 264 4.70 1.84 9.52
CA PRO A 264 3.72 2.02 8.43
C PRO A 264 3.08 0.71 7.95
N LEU A 265 3.70 -0.43 8.20
CA LEU A 265 3.27 -1.75 7.72
C LEU A 265 2.44 -2.49 8.78
N ALA A 266 2.89 -2.50 10.02
CA ALA A 266 2.32 -3.19 11.18
C ALA A 266 2.32 -2.28 12.41
N PRO A 267 1.42 -1.27 12.47
CA PRO A 267 1.47 -0.19 13.47
C PRO A 267 1.32 -0.68 14.91
N HIS A 268 0.48 -1.68 15.18
CA HIS A 268 0.28 -2.16 16.55
C HIS A 268 1.51 -2.94 17.05
N LEU A 269 2.07 -3.82 16.22
CA LEU A 269 3.30 -4.54 16.54
C LEU A 269 4.47 -3.55 16.77
N ALA A 270 4.56 -2.55 15.90
CA ALA A 270 5.64 -1.55 15.98
C ALA A 270 5.55 -0.71 17.26
N GLU A 271 4.35 -0.28 17.64
CA GLU A 271 4.12 0.51 18.86
C GLU A 271 4.43 -0.31 20.11
N GLU A 272 3.94 -1.54 20.20
CA GLU A 272 4.21 -2.44 21.32
C GLU A 272 5.72 -2.74 21.47
N LEU A 273 6.41 -2.97 20.36
CA LEU A 273 7.86 -3.14 20.36
C LEU A 273 8.58 -1.86 20.80
N TRP A 274 8.14 -0.70 20.32
CA TRP A 274 8.71 0.59 20.64
C TRP A 274 8.66 0.87 22.15
N GLU A 275 7.49 0.72 22.76
CA GLU A 275 7.28 0.87 24.20
C GLU A 275 8.16 -0.12 24.99
N LYS A 276 8.12 -1.39 24.63
CA LYS A 276 8.85 -2.46 25.31
C LYS A 276 10.37 -2.29 25.24
N LEU A 277 10.88 -1.72 24.16
CA LEU A 277 12.31 -1.42 23.96
C LEU A 277 12.74 -0.09 24.58
N GLY A 278 11.83 0.63 25.25
CA GLY A 278 12.12 1.89 25.92
C GLY A 278 12.18 3.10 24.99
N GLY A 279 11.48 3.06 23.87
CA GLY A 279 11.30 4.21 22.98
C GLY A 279 10.51 5.33 23.65
N GLU A 280 10.86 6.58 23.37
CA GLU A 280 10.17 7.75 23.93
C GLU A 280 8.98 8.16 23.03
N GLY A 281 7.82 8.44 23.63
CA GLY A 281 6.59 8.81 22.92
C GLY A 281 6.05 7.67 22.03
N MET A 282 5.31 8.01 21.00
CA MET A 282 4.80 7.02 20.05
C MET A 282 5.79 6.78 18.90
N VAL A 283 5.86 5.56 18.40
CA VAL A 283 6.75 5.20 17.27
C VAL A 283 6.45 6.02 16.02
N ILE A 284 5.18 6.37 15.80
CA ILE A 284 4.74 7.16 14.64
C ILE A 284 5.30 8.59 14.66
N ASP A 285 5.56 9.14 15.84
CA ASP A 285 6.13 10.49 16.00
C ASP A 285 7.67 10.48 16.00
N ALA A 286 8.27 9.30 16.06
CA ALA A 286 9.71 9.15 16.06
C ALA A 286 10.31 9.50 14.68
N ALA A 287 11.47 10.15 14.67
CA ALA A 287 12.17 10.46 13.43
C ALA A 287 12.47 9.20 12.62
N TRP A 288 12.16 9.25 11.31
CA TRP A 288 12.46 8.15 10.40
C TRP A 288 13.96 7.85 10.37
N PRO A 289 14.38 6.57 10.35
CA PRO A 289 15.79 6.22 10.41
C PRO A 289 16.53 6.63 9.13
N THR A 290 17.74 7.14 9.31
CA THR A 290 18.66 7.47 8.22
C THR A 290 19.62 6.31 7.95
N PHE A 291 20.13 6.24 6.73
CA PHE A 291 21.15 5.26 6.34
C PHE A 291 22.42 5.95 5.87
N ASP A 292 23.55 5.26 5.99
CA ASP A 292 24.83 5.68 5.44
C ASP A 292 25.08 4.94 4.12
N GLU A 293 25.20 5.69 3.01
CA GLU A 293 25.47 5.13 1.67
C GLU A 293 26.75 4.29 1.63
N LYS A 294 27.76 4.65 2.42
CA LYS A 294 29.01 3.91 2.49
C LYS A 294 28.85 2.54 3.12
N LEU A 295 27.91 2.44 4.06
CA LEU A 295 27.56 1.18 4.71
C LEU A 295 26.56 0.33 3.92
N CYS A 296 25.99 0.88 2.84
CA CYS A 296 25.13 0.09 1.95
C CYS A 296 25.91 -0.80 0.98
N VAL A 297 27.22 -0.60 0.88
CA VAL A 297 28.07 -1.40 -0.02
C VAL A 297 28.52 -2.66 0.71
N SER A 298 28.12 -3.82 0.21
CA SER A 298 28.65 -5.10 0.67
C SER A 298 30.04 -5.33 0.07
N ASP A 299 30.99 -5.78 0.88
CA ASP A 299 32.29 -6.20 0.37
C ASP A 299 32.15 -7.44 -0.52
N THR A 300 31.11 -8.21 -0.32
CA THR A 300 30.83 -9.44 -1.09
C THR A 300 29.44 -9.42 -1.70
N ILE A 301 29.29 -10.06 -2.84
CA ILE A 301 28.02 -10.21 -3.57
C ILE A 301 27.79 -11.67 -3.92
N GLU A 302 26.52 -12.10 -3.88
CA GLU A 302 26.12 -13.41 -4.38
C GLU A 302 25.84 -13.34 -5.88
N VAL A 303 26.48 -14.23 -6.62
CA VAL A 303 26.34 -14.35 -8.08
C VAL A 303 25.76 -15.71 -8.43
N ALA A 304 24.65 -15.72 -9.16
CA ALA A 304 24.02 -16.95 -9.63
C ALA A 304 24.89 -17.59 -10.72
N VAL A 305 25.03 -18.94 -10.70
CA VAL A 305 25.73 -19.70 -11.73
C VAL A 305 24.75 -20.55 -12.52
N GLN A 306 24.73 -20.33 -13.84
CA GLN A 306 23.83 -21.02 -14.77
C GLN A 306 24.61 -21.84 -15.80
N ILE A 307 24.06 -23.00 -16.17
CA ILE A 307 24.51 -23.78 -17.32
C ILE A 307 23.35 -23.91 -18.31
N ASN A 308 23.57 -23.46 -19.55
CA ASN A 308 22.55 -23.46 -20.60
C ASN A 308 21.22 -22.84 -20.12
N GLY A 309 21.28 -21.71 -19.37
CA GLY A 309 20.12 -20.97 -18.85
C GLY A 309 19.47 -21.58 -17.60
N LYS A 310 19.95 -22.71 -17.06
CA LYS A 310 19.42 -23.33 -15.83
C LYS A 310 20.34 -23.03 -14.65
N LEU A 311 19.79 -22.51 -13.56
CA LEU A 311 20.50 -22.27 -12.31
C LEU A 311 21.10 -23.60 -11.78
N ARG A 312 22.41 -23.57 -11.45
CA ARG A 312 23.16 -24.72 -10.95
C ARG A 312 23.84 -24.47 -9.60
N GLY A 313 23.97 -23.22 -9.22
CA GLY A 313 24.56 -22.85 -7.94
C GLY A 313 24.64 -21.33 -7.77
N THR A 314 25.19 -20.92 -6.64
CA THR A 314 25.55 -19.54 -6.32
C THR A 314 26.97 -19.50 -5.79
N ILE A 315 27.68 -18.43 -6.03
CA ILE A 315 28.99 -18.14 -5.44
C ILE A 315 28.95 -16.80 -4.74
N THR A 316 29.70 -16.68 -3.66
CA THR A 316 29.91 -15.41 -2.95
C THR A 316 31.31 -14.93 -3.37
N ILE A 317 31.36 -13.74 -3.95
CA ILE A 317 32.59 -13.11 -4.43
C ILE A 317 32.78 -11.73 -3.83
N ASP A 318 34.01 -11.23 -3.81
CA ASP A 318 34.26 -9.82 -3.51
C ASP A 318 33.60 -8.92 -4.56
N ALA A 319 33.00 -7.81 -4.14
CA ALA A 319 32.28 -6.90 -5.02
C ALA A 319 33.15 -6.32 -6.16
N GLY A 320 34.48 -6.28 -5.92
CA GLY A 320 35.49 -5.85 -6.89
C GLY A 320 36.27 -6.98 -7.56
N ALA A 321 35.83 -8.26 -7.43
CA ALA A 321 36.53 -9.39 -8.01
C ALA A 321 36.62 -9.29 -9.55
N ALA A 322 37.80 -9.68 -10.08
CA ALA A 322 38.00 -9.70 -11.52
C ALA A 322 37.15 -10.78 -12.19
N GLU A 323 36.63 -10.52 -13.39
CA GLU A 323 35.77 -11.43 -14.15
C GLU A 323 36.36 -12.86 -14.24
N ALA A 324 37.67 -12.97 -14.48
CA ALA A 324 38.35 -14.25 -14.61
C ALA A 324 38.27 -15.09 -13.30
N ASP A 325 38.43 -14.43 -12.15
CA ASP A 325 38.38 -15.08 -10.84
C ASP A 325 36.94 -15.51 -10.51
N VAL A 326 35.95 -14.68 -10.87
CA VAL A 326 34.53 -15.02 -10.70
C VAL A 326 34.13 -16.23 -11.52
N ILE A 327 34.55 -16.29 -12.78
CA ILE A 327 34.29 -17.44 -13.66
C ILE A 327 35.00 -18.70 -13.15
N ALA A 328 36.24 -18.56 -12.66
CA ALA A 328 36.98 -19.68 -12.08
C ALA A 328 36.24 -20.27 -10.87
N GLN A 329 35.86 -19.42 -9.90
CA GLN A 329 35.09 -19.85 -8.73
C GLN A 329 33.74 -20.47 -9.11
N ALA A 330 33.06 -19.92 -10.12
CA ALA A 330 31.80 -20.47 -10.59
C ALA A 330 31.91 -21.91 -11.10
N LYS A 331 33.03 -22.27 -11.73
CA LYS A 331 33.30 -23.61 -12.22
C LYS A 331 33.59 -24.61 -11.10
N GLU A 332 34.09 -24.15 -9.95
CA GLU A 332 34.43 -24.98 -8.80
C GLU A 332 33.19 -25.37 -7.96
N VAL A 333 32.03 -24.72 -8.17
CA VAL A 333 30.79 -25.11 -7.48
C VAL A 333 30.46 -26.57 -7.76
N PRO A 334 30.32 -27.45 -6.75
CA PRO A 334 30.21 -28.90 -6.94
C PRO A 334 29.17 -29.34 -7.96
N ASN A 335 27.99 -28.73 -7.92
CA ASN A 335 26.92 -29.04 -8.86
C ASN A 335 27.21 -28.50 -10.28
N VAL A 336 27.95 -27.41 -10.40
CA VAL A 336 28.40 -26.87 -11.69
C VAL A 336 29.49 -27.76 -12.26
N ALA A 337 30.52 -28.11 -11.48
CA ALA A 337 31.62 -29.00 -11.88
C ALA A 337 31.11 -30.33 -12.43
N THR A 338 30.17 -30.98 -11.73
CA THR A 338 29.56 -32.25 -12.18
C THR A 338 28.87 -32.12 -13.55
N HIS A 339 28.24 -30.95 -13.84
CA HIS A 339 27.59 -30.72 -15.11
C HIS A 339 28.56 -30.36 -16.24
N LEU A 340 29.77 -29.95 -15.91
CA LEU A 340 30.85 -29.60 -16.87
C LEU A 340 31.69 -30.85 -17.24
N GLU A 341 31.67 -31.92 -16.45
CA GLU A 341 32.45 -33.12 -16.71
C GLU A 341 32.19 -33.69 -18.11
N GLY A 342 33.28 -33.84 -18.89
CA GLY A 342 33.25 -34.39 -20.25
C GLY A 342 32.60 -33.50 -21.31
N LYS A 343 32.37 -32.23 -21.01
CA LYS A 343 31.73 -31.28 -21.95
C LYS A 343 32.63 -30.09 -22.23
N GLU A 344 32.55 -29.58 -23.45
CA GLU A 344 33.28 -28.42 -23.85
C GLU A 344 32.49 -27.15 -23.56
N ILE A 345 33.15 -26.16 -22.89
CA ILE A 345 32.51 -24.84 -22.62
C ILE A 345 32.70 -24.04 -23.89
N ARG A 346 31.60 -23.71 -24.57
CA ARG A 346 31.57 -22.91 -25.81
C ARG A 346 31.55 -21.42 -25.55
N LYS A 347 30.96 -20.99 -24.44
CA LYS A 347 30.86 -19.58 -24.11
C LYS A 347 30.73 -19.38 -22.60
N GLU A 348 31.47 -18.39 -22.11
CA GLU A 348 31.42 -17.91 -20.72
C GLU A 348 30.91 -16.47 -20.74
N ILE A 349 29.93 -16.14 -19.93
CA ILE A 349 29.34 -14.81 -19.84
C ILE A 349 29.25 -14.46 -18.36
N TYR A 350 29.88 -13.37 -17.98
CA TYR A 350 29.70 -12.76 -16.67
C TYR A 350 28.92 -11.47 -16.79
N VAL A 351 27.83 -11.36 -16.04
CA VAL A 351 27.11 -10.12 -15.86
C VAL A 351 27.44 -9.62 -14.45
N PRO A 352 28.21 -8.52 -14.32
CA PRO A 352 28.71 -8.04 -13.05
C PRO A 352 27.62 -7.94 -11.98
N GLY A 353 27.88 -8.56 -10.83
CA GLY A 353 26.98 -8.57 -9.67
C GLY A 353 25.66 -9.35 -9.82
N LYS A 354 25.46 -10.07 -10.93
CA LYS A 354 24.19 -10.75 -11.19
C LYS A 354 24.35 -12.26 -11.45
N LEU A 355 25.08 -12.62 -12.49
CA LEU A 355 25.17 -14.04 -12.86
C LEU A 355 26.42 -14.38 -13.67
N VAL A 356 26.87 -15.63 -13.55
CA VAL A 356 27.76 -16.31 -14.50
C VAL A 356 26.92 -17.30 -15.30
N SER A 357 27.00 -17.25 -16.63
CA SER A 357 26.33 -18.19 -17.52
C SER A 357 27.36 -18.96 -18.36
N LEU A 358 27.40 -20.27 -18.18
CA LEU A 358 28.27 -21.21 -18.89
C LEU A 358 27.43 -21.91 -19.97
N VAL A 359 27.84 -21.77 -21.22
CA VAL A 359 27.21 -22.49 -22.36
C VAL A 359 28.08 -23.67 -22.72
N ILE A 360 27.55 -24.87 -22.62
CA ILE A 360 28.21 -26.13 -22.95
C ILE A 360 27.57 -26.80 -24.15
N GLY A 361 28.39 -27.49 -24.91
CA GLY A 361 27.99 -28.26 -26.11
C GLY A 361 28.11 -29.75 -25.93
#